data_ca25f9b7ce246d006515f7936fc0f766
#
_entry.id   ca25f9b7ce246d006515f7936fc0f766
#
_cell.length_a   1.000
_cell.length_b   1.000
_cell.length_c   1.000
_cell.angle_alpha   90.00
_cell.angle_beta   90.00
_cell.angle_gamma   90.00
#
_symmetry.space_group_name_H-M   'P 1'
#
loop_
_entity.id
_entity.type
_entity.pdbx_description
1 polymer ?
#
loop_
_entity_poly.entity_id
_entity_poly.type
_entity_poly.pdbx_seq_one_letter_code
_entity_poly.pdbx_strand_id
1 'polypeptide(L)'
;MTVNTSAPDSAAVFRPHTSHWGVFSALWRGEKLEVRPHPGDPDPSAIIGNFPAALRHPARIARPMVRRGWLERGPGPDRRRGRDGFVPMEWDAVLDLLGGELRRVREAYGAGAVFGGSYGWASAGRFHHAQSQIHRFLNTALGGFVRSVNTYSSGASMVLVPHVLGDYEALTKHNVTWEQVAKHSEVVLAFGGMAVKNSMVAGGSISQHVERGAMGEARARGCEFVLVSPLRADLPAEAGAEWISIVPDTDTALMLALTHALVSEGLHDRAFLDRYCEGWPVFERYLLGEGDGQPKDPGWAAPITGVSAETIRALARRLAGRRVLVTVSHSLQRAEHGEQP
;
A
#
# COMPACT_ATOMS: atom_id res chain seq x y z
N MET A 1 -0.21 6.20 55.18
CA MET A 1 1.14 6.70 54.87
C MET A 1 1.04 7.32 53.47
N THR A 2 0.94 8.61 53.40
CA THR A 2 0.92 9.39 52.14
C THR A 2 2.36 9.53 51.66
N VAL A 3 2.69 8.83 50.59
CA VAL A 3 3.99 9.00 49.92
C VAL A 3 3.91 10.27 49.10
N ASN A 4 4.52 11.32 49.63
CA ASN A 4 4.71 12.58 48.95
C ASN A 4 5.91 12.43 47.99
N THR A 5 5.66 12.13 46.72
CA THR A 5 6.66 12.08 45.66
C THR A 5 6.64 13.37 44.87
N SER A 6 7.06 14.46 45.48
CA SER A 6 7.53 15.60 44.70
C SER A 6 8.96 15.31 44.22
N ALA A 7 9.09 14.64 43.09
CA ALA A 7 10.33 14.58 42.35
C ALA A 7 10.65 16.03 41.85
N PRO A 8 11.93 16.48 41.93
CA PRO A 8 12.30 17.79 41.44
C PRO A 8 11.93 17.91 39.95
N ASP A 9 11.47 19.08 39.57
CA ASP A 9 11.13 19.50 38.23
C ASP A 9 12.38 19.38 37.32
N SER A 10 12.69 18.14 36.93
CA SER A 10 13.71 17.88 35.90
C SER A 10 13.21 18.55 34.63
N ALA A 11 13.95 19.53 34.14
CA ALA A 11 13.62 20.30 32.96
C ALA A 11 12.93 19.40 31.93
N ALA A 12 11.67 19.69 31.60
CA ALA A 12 10.82 18.88 30.77
C ALA A 12 11.44 18.71 29.37
N VAL A 13 12.05 17.55 29.11
CA VAL A 13 12.83 17.27 27.90
C VAL A 13 12.03 16.41 26.95
N PHE A 14 11.98 16.79 25.68
CA PHE A 14 11.44 15.96 24.62
C PHE A 14 12.27 14.70 24.46
N ARG A 15 11.63 13.54 24.53
CA ARG A 15 12.27 12.24 24.36
C ARG A 15 12.00 11.68 22.97
N PRO A 16 13.01 11.14 22.27
CA PRO A 16 12.85 10.58 20.95
C PRO A 16 12.03 9.29 20.97
N HIS A 17 11.19 9.14 19.97
CA HIS A 17 10.38 7.96 19.71
C HIS A 17 10.36 7.64 18.22
N THR A 18 9.96 6.42 17.88
CA THR A 18 9.72 5.97 16.51
C THR A 18 8.31 5.44 16.35
N SER A 19 7.75 5.61 15.16
CA SER A 19 6.48 5.02 14.76
C SER A 19 6.52 4.62 13.29
N HIS A 20 5.47 4.01 12.78
CA HIS A 20 5.34 3.79 11.33
C HIS A 20 5.41 5.08 10.49
N TRP A 21 5.00 6.19 11.09
CA TRP A 21 4.81 7.48 10.45
C TRP A 21 6.03 8.39 10.56
N GLY A 22 7.13 7.88 11.03
CA GLY A 22 8.37 8.62 11.18
C GLY A 22 8.90 8.67 12.62
N VAL A 23 10.07 9.32 12.76
CA VAL A 23 10.70 9.63 14.03
C VAL A 23 10.12 10.93 14.57
N PHE A 24 9.87 10.99 15.86
CA PHE A 24 9.35 12.16 16.54
C PHE A 24 9.88 12.26 17.96
N SER A 25 9.67 13.38 18.61
CA SER A 25 9.94 13.55 20.03
C SER A 25 8.64 13.86 20.77
N ALA A 26 8.51 13.35 21.97
CA ALA A 26 7.35 13.51 22.81
C ALA A 26 7.71 14.05 24.21
N LEU A 27 6.80 14.87 24.77
CA LEU A 27 6.92 15.46 26.08
C LEU A 27 5.56 15.51 26.76
N TRP A 28 5.49 15.07 28.02
CA TRP A 28 4.33 15.31 28.87
C TRP A 28 4.42 16.67 29.54
N ARG A 29 3.39 17.51 29.37
CA ARG A 29 3.15 18.74 30.13
C ARG A 29 1.87 18.60 30.94
N GLY A 30 2.02 18.28 32.22
CA GLY A 30 0.88 17.87 33.02
C GLY A 30 0.15 16.68 32.39
N GLU A 31 -1.10 16.84 31.99
CA GLU A 31 -1.91 15.80 31.37
C GLU A 31 -1.87 15.80 29.83
N LYS A 32 -1.16 16.71 29.21
CA LYS A 32 -1.08 16.83 27.76
C LYS A 32 0.19 16.23 27.21
N LEU A 33 0.08 15.39 26.21
CA LEU A 33 1.21 14.89 25.41
C LEU A 33 1.45 15.89 24.27
N GLU A 34 2.65 16.43 24.21
CA GLU A 34 3.15 17.19 23.07
C GLU A 34 4.01 16.28 22.19
N VAL A 35 3.88 16.39 20.87
CA VAL A 35 4.72 15.67 19.91
C VAL A 35 5.31 16.65 18.90
N ARG A 36 6.54 16.37 18.48
CA ARG A 36 7.26 17.15 17.46
C ARG A 36 7.91 16.19 16.48
N PRO A 37 7.76 16.39 15.18
CA PRO A 37 8.51 15.63 14.18
C PRO A 37 10.02 15.75 14.41
N HIS A 38 10.77 14.77 13.91
CA HIS A 38 12.22 14.85 13.92
C HIS A 38 12.69 15.98 12.99
N PRO A 39 13.65 16.83 13.40
CA PRO A 39 14.10 17.98 12.59
C PRO A 39 14.69 17.60 11.23
N GLY A 40 15.21 16.38 11.09
CA GLY A 40 15.74 15.86 9.85
C GLY A 40 14.72 15.14 8.96
N ASP A 41 13.43 15.12 9.32
CA ASP A 41 12.37 14.60 8.48
C ASP A 41 11.93 15.69 7.49
N PRO A 42 12.16 15.51 6.16
CA PRO A 42 11.90 16.56 5.18
C PRO A 42 10.41 16.76 4.86
N ASP A 43 9.56 15.74 5.13
CA ASP A 43 8.11 15.79 4.88
C ASP A 43 7.35 15.00 5.98
N PRO A 44 7.29 15.54 7.22
CA PRO A 44 6.74 14.79 8.34
C PRO A 44 5.28 14.42 8.13
N SER A 45 4.94 13.17 8.46
CA SER A 45 3.56 12.70 8.37
C SER A 45 2.65 13.44 9.35
N ALA A 46 1.55 13.99 8.85
CA ALA A 46 0.52 14.64 9.67
C ALA A 46 -0.12 13.68 10.69
N ILE A 47 -0.05 12.37 10.48
CA ILE A 47 -0.59 11.34 11.38
C ILE A 47 0.11 11.33 12.74
N ILE A 48 1.35 11.82 12.84
CA ILE A 48 2.05 11.99 14.13
C ILE A 48 1.22 12.86 15.08
N GLY A 49 0.50 13.85 14.57
CA GLY A 49 -0.41 14.70 15.34
C GLY A 49 -1.59 13.97 16.00
N ASN A 50 -1.90 12.74 15.59
CA ASN A 50 -2.96 11.94 16.20
C ASN A 50 -2.56 11.29 17.54
N PHE A 51 -1.27 11.16 17.85
CA PHE A 51 -0.84 10.51 19.08
C PHE A 51 -1.40 11.16 20.36
N PRO A 52 -1.39 12.49 20.52
CA PRO A 52 -1.99 13.13 21.67
C PRO A 52 -3.51 12.84 21.80
N ALA A 53 -4.22 12.94 20.70
CA ALA A 53 -5.68 12.71 20.66
C ALA A 53 -6.05 11.24 20.92
N ALA A 54 -5.25 10.29 20.40
CA ALA A 54 -5.51 8.85 20.51
C ALA A 54 -5.45 8.34 21.96
N LEU A 55 -4.71 8.98 22.84
CA LEU A 55 -4.53 8.52 24.23
C LEU A 55 -5.83 8.45 25.03
N ARG A 56 -6.72 9.39 24.83
CA ARG A 56 -8.00 9.51 25.56
C ARG A 56 -9.23 9.52 24.64
N HIS A 57 -9.05 9.11 23.39
CA HIS A 57 -10.14 9.10 22.42
C HIS A 57 -11.21 8.07 22.84
N PRO A 58 -12.51 8.40 22.75
CA PRO A 58 -13.60 7.47 23.12
C PRO A 58 -13.59 6.14 22.37
N ALA A 59 -13.06 6.11 21.14
CA ALA A 59 -12.93 4.89 20.36
C ALA A 59 -11.75 4.00 20.81
N ARG A 60 -10.89 4.46 21.74
CA ARG A 60 -9.80 3.66 22.26
C ARG A 60 -10.33 2.57 23.17
N ILE A 61 -9.93 1.31 22.91
CA ILE A 61 -10.20 0.19 23.78
C ILE A 61 -9.20 0.24 24.96
N ALA A 62 -9.68 0.67 26.12
CA ALA A 62 -8.83 0.86 27.31
C ALA A 62 -8.65 -0.41 28.16
N ARG A 63 -9.53 -1.39 27.98
CA ARG A 63 -9.54 -2.69 28.70
C ARG A 63 -9.89 -3.79 27.74
N PRO A 64 -9.56 -5.06 28.05
CA PRO A 64 -10.09 -6.19 27.31
C PRO A 64 -11.61 -6.17 27.27
N MET A 65 -12.18 -6.47 26.12
CA MET A 65 -13.62 -6.41 25.88
C MET A 65 -14.08 -7.75 25.32
N VAL A 66 -15.11 -8.32 25.92
CA VAL A 66 -15.73 -9.56 25.46
C VAL A 66 -17.16 -9.29 25.02
N ARG A 67 -17.57 -9.89 23.91
CA ARG A 67 -18.94 -9.77 23.41
C ARG A 67 -19.95 -10.30 24.44
N ARG A 68 -20.97 -9.51 24.78
CA ARG A 68 -22.02 -9.89 25.73
C ARG A 68 -22.67 -11.22 25.36
N GLY A 69 -23.04 -11.39 24.08
CA GLY A 69 -23.68 -12.60 23.62
C GLY A 69 -22.82 -13.85 23.75
N TRP A 70 -21.50 -13.71 23.70
CA TRP A 70 -20.58 -14.83 23.95
C TRP A 70 -20.54 -15.20 25.45
N LEU A 71 -20.49 -14.21 26.33
CA LEU A 71 -20.53 -14.44 27.78
C LEU A 71 -21.83 -15.10 28.22
N GLU A 72 -22.96 -14.73 27.63
CA GLU A 72 -24.28 -15.24 27.97
C GLU A 72 -24.54 -16.67 27.45
N ARG A 73 -24.02 -17.02 26.28
CA ARG A 73 -24.41 -18.26 25.58
C ARG A 73 -23.25 -19.17 25.20
N GLY A 74 -22.02 -18.72 25.43
CA GLY A 74 -20.81 -19.42 24.98
C GLY A 74 -20.56 -19.30 23.47
N PRO A 75 -19.62 -20.13 22.95
CA PRO A 75 -19.26 -20.17 21.56
C PRO A 75 -20.40 -20.70 20.67
N GLY A 76 -20.53 -20.16 19.47
CA GLY A 76 -21.49 -20.61 18.48
C GLY A 76 -22.00 -19.51 17.56
N PRO A 77 -22.81 -19.84 16.56
CA PRO A 77 -23.43 -18.86 15.68
C PRO A 77 -24.34 -17.91 16.45
N ASP A 78 -24.19 -16.61 16.23
CA ASP A 78 -25.01 -15.59 16.87
C ASP A 78 -25.39 -14.49 15.87
N ARG A 79 -26.67 -14.45 15.52
CA ARG A 79 -27.24 -13.43 14.60
C ARG A 79 -27.18 -12.00 15.17
N ARG A 80 -26.94 -11.83 16.48
CA ARG A 80 -26.78 -10.53 17.13
C ARG A 80 -25.34 -10.01 17.10
N ARG A 81 -24.41 -10.78 16.52
CA ARG A 81 -23.02 -10.32 16.37
C ARG A 81 -22.97 -8.96 15.70
N GLY A 82 -22.27 -8.01 16.33
CA GLY A 82 -22.21 -6.61 15.90
C GLY A 82 -23.33 -5.71 16.47
N ARG A 83 -24.32 -6.27 17.18
CA ARG A 83 -25.44 -5.53 17.80
C ARG A 83 -25.56 -5.72 19.32
N ASP A 84 -24.92 -6.73 19.86
CA ASP A 84 -25.08 -7.16 21.26
C ASP A 84 -24.13 -6.48 22.26
N GLY A 85 -23.28 -5.57 21.79
CA GLY A 85 -22.37 -4.79 22.64
C GLY A 85 -21.25 -5.63 23.25
N PHE A 86 -20.40 -4.96 24.03
CA PHE A 86 -19.21 -5.54 24.66
C PHE A 86 -19.21 -5.26 26.17
N VAL A 87 -18.60 -6.18 26.92
CA VAL A 87 -18.44 -6.07 28.37
C VAL A 87 -16.93 -5.96 28.65
N PRO A 88 -16.48 -4.92 29.39
CA PRO A 88 -15.10 -4.83 29.86
C PRO A 88 -14.81 -5.91 30.89
N MET A 89 -13.62 -6.48 30.80
CA MET A 89 -13.16 -7.51 31.75
C MET A 89 -11.73 -7.19 32.22
N GLU A 90 -11.36 -7.72 33.37
CA GLU A 90 -9.97 -7.69 33.84
C GLU A 90 -9.13 -8.72 33.06
N TRP A 91 -7.83 -8.46 32.96
CA TRP A 91 -6.91 -9.27 32.15
C TRP A 91 -6.90 -10.74 32.55
N ASP A 92 -6.81 -11.06 33.85
CA ASP A 92 -6.76 -12.45 34.32
C ASP A 92 -8.00 -13.21 33.89
N ALA A 93 -9.17 -12.63 34.10
CA ALA A 93 -10.45 -13.25 33.72
C ALA A 93 -10.57 -13.49 32.21
N VAL A 94 -10.10 -12.56 31.38
CA VAL A 94 -10.16 -12.73 29.91
C VAL A 94 -9.12 -13.73 29.41
N LEU A 95 -7.95 -13.81 30.06
CA LEU A 95 -6.91 -14.79 29.70
C LEU A 95 -7.35 -16.22 30.07
N ASP A 96 -7.99 -16.42 31.23
CA ASP A 96 -8.56 -17.70 31.59
C ASP A 96 -9.65 -18.17 30.62
N LEU A 97 -10.55 -17.25 30.26
CA LEU A 97 -11.60 -17.48 29.29
C LEU A 97 -11.06 -17.83 27.91
N LEU A 98 -10.09 -17.04 27.41
CA LEU A 98 -9.45 -17.28 26.12
C LEU A 98 -8.66 -18.60 26.11
N GLY A 99 -7.89 -18.85 27.15
CA GLY A 99 -7.12 -20.08 27.30
C GLY A 99 -8.01 -21.32 27.33
N GLY A 100 -9.14 -21.24 28.06
CA GLY A 100 -10.16 -22.29 28.09
C GLY A 100 -10.77 -22.57 26.72
N GLU A 101 -11.12 -21.51 25.96
CA GLU A 101 -11.71 -21.65 24.63
C GLU A 101 -10.70 -22.17 23.59
N LEU A 102 -9.47 -21.72 23.62
CA LEU A 102 -8.42 -22.24 22.72
C LEU A 102 -8.16 -23.73 22.99
N ARG A 103 -8.15 -24.15 24.26
CA ARG A 103 -8.02 -25.56 24.63
C ARG A 103 -9.20 -26.37 24.13
N ARG A 104 -10.42 -25.90 24.35
CA ARG A 104 -11.65 -26.55 23.88
C ARG A 104 -11.63 -26.76 22.37
N VAL A 105 -11.27 -25.71 21.59
CA VAL A 105 -11.21 -25.78 20.12
C VAL A 105 -10.13 -26.78 19.68
N ARG A 106 -8.95 -26.73 20.30
CA ARG A 106 -7.85 -27.65 19.98
C ARG A 106 -8.24 -29.10 20.23
N GLU A 107 -8.87 -29.38 21.36
CA GLU A 107 -9.28 -30.75 21.75
C GLU A 107 -10.41 -31.28 20.88
N ALA A 108 -11.40 -30.45 20.56
CA ALA A 108 -12.57 -30.86 19.79
C ALA A 108 -12.33 -30.91 18.28
N TYR A 109 -11.48 -30.03 17.73
CA TYR A 109 -11.38 -29.81 16.28
C TYR A 109 -9.95 -29.78 15.75
N GLY A 110 -8.94 -29.81 16.63
CA GLY A 110 -7.53 -29.70 16.28
C GLY A 110 -7.08 -28.27 15.95
N ALA A 111 -5.76 -28.13 15.76
CA ALA A 111 -5.13 -26.82 15.47
C ALA A 111 -5.60 -26.19 14.13
N GLY A 112 -6.02 -27.01 13.18
CA GLY A 112 -6.55 -26.56 11.88
C GLY A 112 -7.89 -25.80 11.97
N ALA A 113 -8.56 -25.80 13.11
CA ALA A 113 -9.77 -25.01 13.34
C ALA A 113 -9.49 -23.58 13.82
N VAL A 114 -8.23 -23.24 14.07
CA VAL A 114 -7.82 -21.90 14.50
C VAL A 114 -7.17 -21.16 13.35
N PHE A 115 -7.78 -20.06 12.93
CA PHE A 115 -7.17 -19.11 11.98
C PHE A 115 -6.36 -18.09 12.77
N GLY A 116 -5.08 -17.96 12.45
CA GLY A 116 -4.16 -17.01 13.07
C GLY A 116 -3.57 -16.05 12.05
N GLY A 117 -3.84 -14.79 12.24
CA GLY A 117 -3.29 -13.76 11.36
C GLY A 117 -3.13 -12.44 12.08
N SER A 118 -2.22 -11.65 11.57
CA SER A 118 -2.04 -10.25 11.94
C SER A 118 -1.31 -9.54 10.82
N TYR A 119 -1.62 -8.27 10.66
CA TYR A 119 -0.99 -7.40 9.68
C TYR A 119 0.08 -6.58 10.39
N GLY A 120 1.29 -7.06 10.45
CA GLY A 120 2.37 -6.43 11.20
C GLY A 120 3.55 -5.98 10.34
N TRP A 121 3.40 -5.92 9.01
CA TRP A 121 4.50 -5.63 8.08
C TRP A 121 5.20 -4.29 8.36
N ALA A 122 4.49 -3.29 8.86
CA ALA A 122 5.04 -2.01 9.25
C ALA A 122 5.49 -1.94 10.71
N SER A 123 5.39 -3.04 11.48
CA SER A 123 5.84 -3.04 12.88
C SER A 123 7.36 -3.03 12.94
N ALA A 124 7.92 -2.13 13.73
CA ALA A 124 9.34 -2.04 13.99
C ALA A 124 9.74 -2.89 15.20
N GLY A 125 10.86 -3.60 15.07
CA GLY A 125 11.47 -4.33 16.16
C GLY A 125 10.82 -5.67 16.48
N ARG A 126 11.61 -6.51 17.16
CA ARG A 126 11.29 -7.93 17.41
C ARG A 126 10.02 -8.15 18.24
N PHE A 127 9.81 -7.33 19.27
CA PHE A 127 8.69 -7.51 20.21
C PHE A 127 7.40 -6.81 19.77
N HIS A 128 7.47 -5.94 18.76
CA HIS A 128 6.34 -5.19 18.23
C HIS A 128 5.83 -5.75 16.90
N HIS A 129 6.45 -6.81 16.37
CA HIS A 129 6.00 -7.46 15.15
C HIS A 129 4.83 -8.41 15.43
N ALA A 130 3.62 -7.89 15.38
CA ALA A 130 2.41 -8.61 15.80
C ALA A 130 2.24 -9.96 15.08
N GLN A 131 2.51 -10.03 13.77
CA GLN A 131 2.39 -11.26 13.00
C GLN A 131 3.31 -12.39 13.53
N SER A 132 4.59 -12.10 13.76
CA SER A 132 5.52 -13.11 14.28
C SER A 132 5.18 -13.53 15.70
N GLN A 133 4.68 -12.63 16.52
CA GLN A 133 4.27 -12.95 17.88
C GLN A 133 3.05 -13.87 17.92
N ILE A 134 2.01 -13.56 17.13
CA ILE A 134 0.81 -14.42 17.08
C ILE A 134 1.12 -15.80 16.48
N HIS A 135 1.93 -15.87 15.42
CA HIS A 135 2.34 -17.13 14.81
C HIS A 135 3.14 -17.98 15.79
N ARG A 136 4.10 -17.37 16.52
CA ARG A 136 4.87 -18.05 17.55
C ARG A 136 3.97 -18.58 18.66
N PHE A 137 3.06 -17.76 19.17
CA PHE A 137 2.12 -18.16 20.21
C PHE A 137 1.27 -19.36 19.78
N LEU A 138 0.62 -19.29 18.62
CA LEU A 138 -0.25 -20.35 18.15
C LEU A 138 0.49 -21.66 17.85
N ASN A 139 1.69 -21.59 17.27
CA ASN A 139 2.51 -22.78 17.07
C ASN A 139 2.90 -23.42 18.41
N THR A 140 3.30 -22.61 19.39
CA THR A 140 3.74 -23.13 20.69
C THR A 140 2.57 -23.65 21.54
N ALA A 141 1.46 -22.90 21.58
CA ALA A 141 0.30 -23.24 22.42
C ALA A 141 -0.59 -24.33 21.82
N LEU A 142 -0.76 -24.35 20.50
CA LEU A 142 -1.72 -25.21 19.80
C LEU A 142 -1.08 -26.28 18.94
N GLY A 143 0.22 -26.18 18.66
CA GLY A 143 0.94 -27.05 17.73
C GLY A 143 0.71 -26.74 16.26
N GLY A 144 0.05 -25.63 15.95
CA GLY A 144 -0.22 -25.16 14.59
C GLY A 144 -1.44 -24.26 14.50
N PHE A 145 -1.72 -23.76 13.30
CA PHE A 145 -2.88 -22.93 12.97
C PHE A 145 -3.01 -22.77 11.46
N VAL A 146 -4.15 -22.30 10.98
CA VAL A 146 -4.35 -21.90 9.59
C VAL A 146 -3.98 -20.43 9.43
N ARG A 147 -3.18 -20.11 8.42
CA ARG A 147 -2.77 -18.74 8.08
C ARG A 147 -3.31 -18.28 6.73
N SER A 148 -3.32 -16.99 6.51
CA SER A 148 -3.56 -16.44 5.17
C SER A 148 -2.48 -16.90 4.20
N VAL A 149 -2.91 -17.27 3.01
CA VAL A 149 -2.04 -17.49 1.85
C VAL A 149 -2.29 -16.36 0.89
N ASN A 150 -1.22 -15.66 0.49
CA ASN A 150 -1.29 -14.48 -0.36
C ASN A 150 -2.01 -13.28 0.30
N THR A 151 -2.31 -12.24 -0.46
CA THR A 151 -2.90 -10.98 0.01
C THR A 151 -3.72 -10.33 -1.10
N TYR A 152 -4.81 -9.67 -0.73
CA TYR A 152 -5.58 -8.83 -1.68
C TYR A 152 -4.85 -7.53 -2.06
N SER A 153 -3.80 -7.16 -1.33
CA SER A 153 -3.06 -5.91 -1.61
C SER A 153 -2.27 -5.95 -2.91
N SER A 154 -1.69 -7.12 -3.24
CA SER A 154 -0.78 -7.30 -4.39
C SER A 154 -0.79 -8.74 -4.93
N GLY A 155 -1.85 -9.50 -4.67
CA GLY A 155 -1.93 -10.93 -4.99
C GLY A 155 -1.83 -11.21 -6.49
N ALA A 156 -2.50 -10.44 -7.31
CA ALA A 156 -2.44 -10.60 -8.76
C ALA A 156 -1.02 -10.35 -9.28
N SER A 157 -0.39 -9.23 -8.90
CA SER A 157 0.99 -8.94 -9.28
C SER A 157 1.98 -10.02 -8.81
N MET A 158 1.84 -10.50 -7.57
CA MET A 158 2.72 -11.55 -7.03
C MET A 158 2.65 -12.86 -7.80
N VAL A 159 1.50 -13.17 -8.41
CA VAL A 159 1.30 -14.39 -9.21
C VAL A 159 1.71 -14.18 -10.66
N LEU A 160 1.33 -13.06 -11.28
CA LEU A 160 1.46 -12.86 -12.73
C LEU A 160 2.82 -12.28 -13.15
N VAL A 161 3.33 -11.30 -12.41
CA VAL A 161 4.59 -10.62 -12.77
C VAL A 161 5.77 -11.58 -12.95
N PRO A 162 5.95 -12.68 -12.15
CA PRO A 162 7.00 -13.65 -12.42
C PRO A 162 6.91 -14.33 -13.78
N HIS A 163 5.72 -14.49 -14.34
CA HIS A 163 5.51 -15.09 -15.66
C HIS A 163 5.79 -14.12 -16.81
N VAL A 164 5.69 -12.81 -16.56
CA VAL A 164 5.85 -11.76 -17.57
C VAL A 164 7.24 -11.15 -17.53
N LEU A 165 7.74 -10.85 -16.32
CA LEU A 165 8.99 -10.11 -16.09
C LEU A 165 10.05 -10.92 -15.32
N GLY A 166 9.74 -12.18 -14.99
CA GLY A 166 10.67 -13.12 -14.35
C GLY A 166 10.71 -13.04 -12.83
N ASP A 167 10.64 -11.86 -12.23
CA ASP A 167 10.72 -11.70 -10.77
C ASP A 167 9.92 -10.51 -10.25
N TYR A 168 8.98 -10.78 -9.35
CA TYR A 168 8.21 -9.74 -8.66
C TYR A 168 9.06 -8.87 -7.72
N GLU A 169 10.06 -9.47 -7.06
CA GLU A 169 10.92 -8.71 -6.13
C GLU A 169 11.83 -7.72 -6.85
N ALA A 170 12.25 -8.04 -8.08
CA ALA A 170 13.02 -7.12 -8.91
C ALA A 170 12.27 -5.80 -9.13
N LEU A 171 10.93 -5.86 -9.31
CA LEU A 171 10.11 -4.67 -9.50
C LEU A 171 9.79 -3.92 -8.20
N THR A 172 9.74 -4.61 -7.06
CA THR A 172 9.27 -4.01 -5.81
C THR A 172 10.38 -3.65 -4.83
N LYS A 173 11.53 -4.31 -4.94
CA LYS A 173 12.67 -4.13 -4.01
C LYS A 173 13.93 -3.58 -4.67
N HIS A 174 14.11 -3.79 -5.98
CA HIS A 174 15.31 -3.39 -6.72
C HIS A 174 15.00 -2.32 -7.78
N ASN A 175 14.09 -1.43 -7.46
CA ASN A 175 13.68 -0.32 -8.32
C ASN A 175 14.82 0.69 -8.55
N VAL A 176 14.68 1.45 -9.61
CA VAL A 176 15.49 2.66 -9.84
C VAL A 176 15.29 3.65 -8.69
N THR A 177 16.38 4.30 -8.30
CA THR A 177 16.35 5.33 -7.24
C THR A 177 15.85 6.66 -7.79
N TRP A 178 15.37 7.54 -6.91
CA TRP A 178 15.00 8.90 -7.30
C TRP A 178 16.16 9.68 -7.91
N GLU A 179 17.39 9.45 -7.47
CA GLU A 179 18.59 10.06 -8.08
C GLU A 179 18.75 9.62 -9.55
N GLN A 180 18.55 8.33 -9.83
CA GLN A 180 18.58 7.81 -11.20
C GLN A 180 17.44 8.38 -12.06
N VAL A 181 16.22 8.45 -11.49
CA VAL A 181 15.07 9.06 -12.18
C VAL A 181 15.38 10.52 -12.54
N ALA A 182 15.82 11.32 -11.57
CA ALA A 182 16.14 12.73 -11.76
C ALA A 182 17.27 12.96 -12.78
N LYS A 183 18.21 12.00 -12.89
CA LYS A 183 19.36 12.11 -13.78
C LYS A 183 19.08 11.60 -15.20
N HIS A 184 18.25 10.59 -15.34
CA HIS A 184 18.14 9.84 -16.60
C HIS A 184 16.74 9.81 -17.20
N SER A 185 15.66 9.98 -16.43
CA SER A 185 14.31 9.94 -16.97
C SER A 185 13.92 11.29 -17.58
N GLU A 186 13.33 11.24 -18.76
CA GLU A 186 12.77 12.41 -19.44
C GLU A 186 11.28 12.55 -19.19
N VAL A 187 10.61 11.40 -18.97
CA VAL A 187 9.17 11.34 -18.65
C VAL A 187 8.95 10.28 -17.56
N VAL A 188 8.10 10.60 -16.61
CA VAL A 188 7.47 9.64 -15.70
C VAL A 188 6.00 9.54 -16.07
N LEU A 189 5.57 8.38 -16.57
CA LEU A 189 4.17 8.06 -16.84
C LEU A 189 3.62 7.21 -15.69
N ALA A 190 2.72 7.79 -14.90
CA ALA A 190 2.24 7.17 -13.68
C ALA A 190 0.76 6.77 -13.80
N PHE A 191 0.49 5.47 -13.99
CA PHE A 191 -0.85 4.89 -13.93
C PHE A 191 -1.25 4.65 -12.47
N GLY A 192 -2.38 5.24 -12.05
CA GLY A 192 -2.86 5.21 -10.68
C GLY A 192 -2.02 6.04 -9.69
N GLY A 193 -1.02 6.77 -10.20
CA GLY A 193 -0.23 7.74 -9.46
C GLY A 193 0.85 7.17 -8.54
N MET A 194 1.50 8.09 -7.84
CA MET A 194 2.57 7.85 -6.86
C MET A 194 2.32 8.74 -5.64
N ALA A 195 1.20 8.52 -4.97
CA ALA A 195 0.75 9.38 -3.88
C ALA A 195 1.72 9.34 -2.70
N VAL A 196 2.19 10.51 -2.27
CA VAL A 196 3.17 10.67 -1.16
C VAL A 196 2.69 9.98 0.13
N LYS A 197 1.37 9.96 0.39
CA LYS A 197 0.80 9.22 1.54
C LYS A 197 1.22 7.75 1.60
N ASN A 198 1.49 7.12 0.45
CA ASN A 198 1.86 5.70 0.39
C ASN A 198 3.32 5.47 0.80
N SER A 199 4.18 6.46 0.62
CA SER A 199 5.60 6.41 1.00
C SER A 199 5.87 6.86 2.43
N MET A 200 4.85 7.35 3.15
CA MET A 200 4.97 7.72 4.56
C MET A 200 5.23 6.52 5.49
N VAL A 201 5.05 5.31 5.01
CA VAL A 201 5.24 4.07 5.76
C VAL A 201 6.07 3.09 4.93
N ALA A 202 7.07 2.47 5.53
CA ALA A 202 7.85 1.40 4.91
C ALA A 202 7.62 0.06 5.61
N GLY A 203 7.68 -1.03 4.85
CA GLY A 203 7.58 -2.39 5.38
C GLY A 203 8.71 -2.70 6.36
N GLY A 204 8.38 -2.96 7.63
CA GLY A 204 9.34 -3.30 8.70
C GLY A 204 10.25 -2.16 9.14
N SER A 205 10.04 -0.93 8.67
CA SER A 205 10.91 0.20 8.93
C SER A 205 10.17 1.54 8.82
N ILE A 206 10.91 2.61 9.04
CA ILE A 206 10.47 4.00 8.86
C ILE A 206 10.87 4.44 7.46
N SER A 207 9.95 5.10 6.74
CA SER A 207 10.25 5.78 5.48
C SER A 207 11.12 7.01 5.72
N GLN A 208 11.90 7.40 4.73
CA GLN A 208 12.71 8.63 4.75
C GLN A 208 11.92 9.88 4.34
N HIS A 209 10.70 9.72 3.85
CA HIS A 209 9.81 10.81 3.40
C HIS A 209 10.45 11.76 2.37
N VAL A 210 11.20 11.19 1.43
CA VAL A 210 11.96 11.98 0.43
C VAL A 210 11.22 12.21 -0.89
N GLU A 211 10.13 11.53 -1.13
CA GLU A 211 9.48 11.41 -2.43
C GLU A 211 8.99 12.75 -2.98
N ARG A 212 8.40 13.59 -2.13
CA ARG A 212 7.91 14.92 -2.53
C ARG A 212 9.04 15.79 -3.05
N GLY A 213 10.12 15.87 -2.28
CA GLY A 213 11.32 16.65 -2.65
C GLY A 213 11.99 16.08 -3.90
N ALA A 214 12.09 14.75 -3.99
CA ALA A 214 12.72 14.07 -5.12
C ALA A 214 11.96 14.27 -6.44
N MET A 215 10.63 14.26 -6.41
CA MET A 215 9.79 14.57 -7.58
C MET A 215 10.00 16.03 -8.03
N GLY A 216 10.05 16.96 -7.06
CA GLY A 216 10.36 18.36 -7.35
C GLY A 216 11.75 18.56 -7.97
N GLU A 217 12.76 17.84 -7.48
CA GLU A 217 14.10 17.85 -8.03
C GLU A 217 14.16 17.27 -9.45
N ALA A 218 13.53 16.13 -9.68
CA ALA A 218 13.44 15.51 -11.00
C ALA A 218 12.80 16.46 -12.02
N ARG A 219 11.69 17.10 -11.64
CA ARG A 219 11.05 18.14 -12.45
C ARG A 219 11.97 19.33 -12.74
N ALA A 220 12.67 19.83 -11.72
CA ALA A 220 13.59 20.96 -11.88
C ALA A 220 14.75 20.65 -12.84
N ARG A 221 15.08 19.37 -13.01
CA ARG A 221 16.07 18.88 -13.99
C ARG A 221 15.48 18.59 -15.38
N GLY A 222 14.20 18.86 -15.59
CA GLY A 222 13.53 18.73 -16.88
C GLY A 222 12.75 17.43 -17.07
N CYS A 223 12.63 16.55 -16.06
CA CYS A 223 11.76 15.39 -16.13
C CYS A 223 10.29 15.82 -16.11
N GLU A 224 9.53 15.36 -17.09
CA GLU A 224 8.11 15.60 -17.19
C GLU A 224 7.34 14.51 -16.43
N PHE A 225 6.25 14.88 -15.77
CA PHE A 225 5.35 13.92 -15.12
C PHE A 225 3.99 13.93 -15.80
N VAL A 226 3.50 12.75 -16.14
CA VAL A 226 2.14 12.52 -16.65
C VAL A 226 1.43 11.60 -15.67
N LEU A 227 0.34 12.08 -15.10
CA LEU A 227 -0.49 11.32 -14.18
C LEU A 227 -1.74 10.82 -14.90
N VAL A 228 -1.89 9.52 -15.01
CA VAL A 228 -3.13 8.85 -15.43
C VAL A 228 -3.82 8.31 -14.19
N SER A 229 -4.86 8.99 -13.74
CA SER A 229 -5.59 8.60 -12.53
C SER A 229 -6.96 9.29 -12.48
N PRO A 230 -7.96 8.68 -11.83
CA PRO A 230 -9.21 9.37 -11.50
C PRO A 230 -9.00 10.58 -10.57
N LEU A 231 -7.91 10.59 -9.79
CA LEU A 231 -7.64 11.60 -8.77
C LEU A 231 -6.37 12.40 -9.09
N ARG A 232 -6.54 13.70 -9.28
CA ARG A 232 -5.39 14.60 -9.49
C ARG A 232 -4.40 14.61 -8.32
N ALA A 233 -4.86 14.33 -7.11
CA ALA A 233 -4.04 14.32 -5.89
C ALA A 233 -3.16 13.05 -5.73
N ASP A 234 -3.19 12.11 -6.67
CA ASP A 234 -2.34 10.92 -6.66
C ASP A 234 -0.89 11.20 -7.10
N LEU A 235 -0.56 12.44 -7.45
CA LEU A 235 0.78 13.00 -7.45
C LEU A 235 0.80 14.32 -6.68
N PRO A 236 1.90 14.65 -5.99
CA PRO A 236 2.03 15.93 -5.29
C PRO A 236 2.19 17.08 -6.29
N ALA A 237 1.83 18.29 -5.87
CA ALA A 237 1.90 19.50 -6.72
C ALA A 237 3.33 19.79 -7.20
N GLU A 238 4.33 19.42 -6.42
CA GLU A 238 5.76 19.60 -6.71
C GLU A 238 6.19 18.86 -7.98
N ALA A 239 5.55 17.72 -8.29
CA ALA A 239 5.79 17.00 -9.55
C ALA A 239 5.34 17.81 -10.78
N GLY A 240 4.40 18.74 -10.61
CA GLY A 240 3.87 19.57 -11.70
C GLY A 240 3.30 18.76 -12.86
N ALA A 241 2.68 17.63 -12.54
CA ALA A 241 2.22 16.66 -13.52
C ALA A 241 1.10 17.19 -14.41
N GLU A 242 1.17 16.85 -15.69
CA GLU A 242 -0.02 16.84 -16.54
C GLU A 242 -0.95 15.74 -16.06
N TRP A 243 -2.20 16.08 -15.77
CA TRP A 243 -3.19 15.13 -15.30
C TRP A 243 -4.15 14.72 -16.41
N ILE A 244 -4.19 13.44 -16.69
CA ILE A 244 -5.14 12.80 -17.60
C ILE A 244 -6.14 12.04 -16.71
N SER A 245 -7.36 12.59 -16.63
CA SER A 245 -8.45 11.93 -15.93
C SER A 245 -8.90 10.70 -16.70
N ILE A 246 -9.04 9.57 -16.02
CA ILE A 246 -9.47 8.30 -16.63
C ILE A 246 -10.66 7.73 -15.85
N VAL A 247 -11.54 7.02 -16.55
CA VAL A 247 -12.56 6.18 -15.91
C VAL A 247 -11.85 5.08 -15.12
N PRO A 248 -12.17 4.86 -13.82
CA PRO A 248 -11.54 3.80 -13.04
C PRO A 248 -11.63 2.43 -13.71
N ASP A 249 -10.59 1.62 -13.56
CA ASP A 249 -10.46 0.25 -14.09
C ASP A 249 -10.38 0.13 -15.62
N THR A 250 -10.13 1.23 -16.33
CA THR A 250 -9.98 1.23 -17.78
C THR A 250 -8.54 1.47 -18.25
N ASP A 251 -7.58 1.44 -17.34
CA ASP A 251 -6.17 1.70 -17.60
C ASP A 251 -5.60 0.78 -18.68
N THR A 252 -5.97 -0.50 -18.68
CA THR A 252 -5.57 -1.48 -19.69
C THR A 252 -5.96 -1.04 -21.11
N ALA A 253 -7.17 -0.50 -21.29
CA ALA A 253 -7.61 -0.01 -22.59
C ALA A 253 -6.76 1.16 -23.08
N LEU A 254 -6.37 2.05 -22.15
CA LEU A 254 -5.45 3.16 -22.46
C LEU A 254 -4.05 2.64 -22.82
N MET A 255 -3.51 1.68 -22.05
CA MET A 255 -2.20 1.08 -22.31
C MET A 255 -2.15 0.40 -23.69
N LEU A 256 -3.18 -0.36 -24.03
CA LEU A 256 -3.33 -0.99 -25.34
C LEU A 256 -3.38 0.06 -26.47
N ALA A 257 -4.16 1.12 -26.29
CA ALA A 257 -4.30 2.16 -27.30
C ALA A 257 -3.03 3.00 -27.50
N LEU A 258 -2.28 3.27 -26.44
CA LEU A 258 -0.95 3.88 -26.54
C LEU A 258 0.00 3.00 -27.33
N THR A 259 0.03 1.70 -27.01
CA THR A 259 0.86 0.72 -27.72
C THR A 259 0.44 0.59 -29.17
N HIS A 260 -0.87 0.53 -29.46
CA HIS A 260 -1.39 0.52 -30.84
C HIS A 260 -0.94 1.75 -31.63
N ALA A 261 -1.02 2.94 -31.04
CA ALA A 261 -0.57 4.17 -31.70
C ALA A 261 0.94 4.15 -31.99
N LEU A 262 1.76 3.67 -31.05
CA LEU A 262 3.21 3.51 -31.27
C LEU A 262 3.51 2.54 -32.42
N VAL A 263 2.78 1.42 -32.50
CA VAL A 263 2.98 0.40 -33.53
C VAL A 263 2.52 0.90 -34.89
N SER A 264 1.29 1.41 -34.96
CA SER A 264 0.68 1.84 -36.24
C SER A 264 1.37 3.04 -36.87
N GLU A 265 2.02 3.89 -36.06
CA GLU A 265 2.81 5.03 -36.53
C GLU A 265 4.31 4.69 -36.74
N GLY A 266 4.73 3.43 -36.52
CA GLY A 266 6.12 2.99 -36.70
C GLY A 266 7.09 3.59 -35.68
N LEU A 267 6.60 3.97 -34.49
CA LEU A 267 7.36 4.65 -33.43
C LEU A 267 7.94 3.67 -32.39
N HIS A 268 7.62 2.39 -32.48
CA HIS A 268 8.14 1.34 -31.60
C HIS A 268 9.54 0.88 -31.99
N ASP A 269 10.35 0.47 -31.03
CA ASP A 269 11.68 -0.09 -31.25
C ASP A 269 11.59 -1.57 -31.56
N ARG A 270 11.50 -1.90 -32.86
CA ARG A 270 11.41 -3.29 -33.33
C ARG A 270 12.65 -4.10 -32.95
N ALA A 271 13.84 -3.53 -33.01
CA ALA A 271 15.07 -4.24 -32.68
C ALA A 271 15.11 -4.63 -31.18
N PHE A 272 14.61 -3.74 -30.32
CA PHE A 272 14.44 -4.06 -28.89
C PHE A 272 13.44 -5.19 -28.68
N LEU A 273 12.26 -5.11 -29.33
CA LEU A 273 11.21 -6.13 -29.18
C LEU A 273 11.69 -7.50 -29.65
N ASP A 274 12.36 -7.57 -30.81
CA ASP A 274 12.88 -8.82 -31.37
C ASP A 274 13.99 -9.45 -30.49
N ARG A 275 14.74 -8.62 -29.76
CA ARG A 275 15.84 -9.08 -28.93
C ARG A 275 15.45 -9.45 -27.51
N TYR A 276 14.53 -8.73 -26.91
CA TYR A 276 14.26 -8.81 -25.46
C TYR A 276 12.84 -9.23 -25.09
N CYS A 277 11.92 -9.30 -26.06
CA CYS A 277 10.53 -9.64 -25.80
C CYS A 277 10.15 -10.95 -26.49
N GLU A 278 9.61 -11.88 -25.75
CA GLU A 278 9.01 -13.09 -26.30
C GLU A 278 7.50 -12.89 -26.48
N GLY A 279 6.93 -13.53 -27.51
CA GLY A 279 5.48 -13.48 -27.78
C GLY A 279 5.01 -12.20 -28.48
N TRP A 280 5.90 -11.27 -28.80
CA TRP A 280 5.54 -10.02 -29.47
C TRP A 280 4.67 -10.21 -30.71
N PRO A 281 4.96 -11.13 -31.67
CA PRO A 281 4.14 -11.29 -32.86
C PRO A 281 2.69 -11.73 -32.57
N VAL A 282 2.46 -12.42 -31.46
CA VAL A 282 1.11 -12.84 -31.04
C VAL A 282 0.37 -11.64 -30.46
N PHE A 283 1.04 -10.86 -29.62
CA PHE A 283 0.48 -9.65 -29.03
C PHE A 283 0.18 -8.58 -30.08
N GLU A 284 1.09 -8.38 -31.05
CA GLU A 284 0.92 -7.43 -32.15
C GLU A 284 -0.34 -7.73 -32.97
N ARG A 285 -0.59 -8.98 -33.32
CA ARG A 285 -1.82 -9.40 -34.03
C ARG A 285 -3.08 -9.13 -33.23
N TYR A 286 -3.06 -9.42 -31.92
CA TYR A 286 -4.17 -9.08 -31.02
C TYR A 286 -4.40 -7.57 -30.97
N LEU A 287 -3.32 -6.79 -30.80
CA LEU A 287 -3.34 -5.33 -30.74
C LEU A 287 -3.96 -4.71 -32.02
N LEU A 288 -3.59 -5.25 -33.18
CA LEU A 288 -4.09 -4.81 -34.49
C LEU A 288 -5.49 -5.36 -34.83
N GLY A 289 -6.06 -6.20 -33.97
CA GLY A 289 -7.41 -6.75 -34.14
C GLY A 289 -7.51 -7.96 -35.07
N GLU A 290 -6.39 -8.61 -35.42
CA GLU A 290 -6.41 -9.76 -36.32
C GLU A 290 -7.09 -11.00 -35.70
N GLY A 291 -7.13 -11.09 -34.36
CA GLY A 291 -7.73 -12.24 -33.67
C GLY A 291 -9.23 -12.10 -33.42
N ASP A 292 -9.72 -10.91 -33.10
CA ASP A 292 -11.09 -10.63 -32.68
C ASP A 292 -11.84 -9.62 -33.56
N GLY A 293 -11.20 -9.14 -34.62
CA GLY A 293 -11.75 -8.13 -35.50
C GLY A 293 -11.81 -6.72 -34.94
N GLN A 294 -11.23 -6.51 -33.74
CA GLN A 294 -11.27 -5.23 -33.04
C GLN A 294 -9.86 -4.68 -32.80
N PRO A 295 -9.36 -3.74 -33.61
CA PRO A 295 -8.13 -3.00 -33.32
C PRO A 295 -8.26 -2.27 -31.97
N LYS A 296 -7.21 -2.35 -31.15
CA LYS A 296 -7.15 -1.68 -29.83
C LYS A 296 -6.67 -0.25 -29.99
N ASP A 297 -7.21 0.46 -30.99
CA ASP A 297 -6.78 1.78 -31.38
C ASP A 297 -7.28 2.90 -30.43
N PRO A 298 -6.78 4.13 -30.54
CA PRO A 298 -7.26 5.25 -29.75
C PRO A 298 -8.73 5.57 -29.90
N GLY A 299 -9.35 5.25 -31.04
CA GLY A 299 -10.78 5.43 -31.26
C GLY A 299 -11.63 4.43 -30.47
N TRP A 300 -11.17 3.18 -30.39
CA TRP A 300 -11.77 2.14 -29.55
C TRP A 300 -11.64 2.48 -28.06
N ALA A 301 -10.48 2.94 -27.61
CA ALA A 301 -10.23 3.21 -26.19
C ALA A 301 -10.93 4.48 -25.67
N ALA A 302 -11.14 5.49 -26.51
CA ALA A 302 -11.68 6.78 -26.08
C ALA A 302 -13.03 6.69 -25.36
N PRO A 303 -14.06 5.98 -25.86
CA PRO A 303 -15.34 5.84 -25.15
C PRO A 303 -15.22 4.98 -23.86
N ILE A 304 -14.24 4.09 -23.77
CA ILE A 304 -14.00 3.23 -22.61
C ILE A 304 -13.34 4.03 -21.48
N THR A 305 -12.30 4.78 -21.84
CA THR A 305 -11.43 5.44 -20.85
C THR A 305 -11.87 6.86 -20.49
N GLY A 306 -12.70 7.48 -21.33
CA GLY A 306 -13.02 8.90 -21.24
C GLY A 306 -11.87 9.82 -21.71
N VAL A 307 -10.77 9.27 -22.22
CA VAL A 307 -9.62 10.02 -22.75
C VAL A 307 -9.76 10.14 -24.27
N SER A 308 -9.67 11.33 -24.81
CA SER A 308 -9.85 11.54 -26.26
C SER A 308 -8.81 10.79 -27.08
N ALA A 309 -9.19 10.28 -28.25
CA ALA A 309 -8.28 9.62 -29.18
C ALA A 309 -7.10 10.52 -29.60
N GLU A 310 -7.32 11.83 -29.66
CA GLU A 310 -6.28 12.81 -29.94
C GLU A 310 -5.26 12.89 -28.81
N THR A 311 -5.72 12.96 -27.55
CA THR A 311 -4.86 12.93 -26.35
C THR A 311 -4.02 11.67 -26.30
N ILE A 312 -4.63 10.50 -26.59
CA ILE A 312 -3.93 9.21 -26.61
C ILE A 312 -2.82 9.20 -27.65
N ARG A 313 -3.09 9.64 -28.89
CA ARG A 313 -2.07 9.73 -29.95
C ARG A 313 -0.97 10.73 -29.60
N ALA A 314 -1.34 11.91 -29.08
CA ALA A 314 -0.37 12.92 -28.68
C ALA A 314 0.57 12.40 -27.58
N LEU A 315 0.01 11.69 -26.58
CA LEU A 315 0.80 11.07 -25.54
C LEU A 315 1.74 9.99 -26.11
N ALA A 316 1.26 9.08 -26.96
CA ALA A 316 2.09 8.06 -27.59
C ALA A 316 3.29 8.66 -28.33
N ARG A 317 3.06 9.68 -29.18
CA ARG A 317 4.12 10.38 -29.90
C ARG A 317 5.12 11.07 -28.96
N ARG A 318 4.63 11.64 -27.85
CA ARG A 318 5.47 12.27 -26.82
C ARG A 318 6.38 11.28 -26.10
N LEU A 319 5.94 10.05 -25.92
CA LEU A 319 6.73 8.99 -25.27
C LEU A 319 7.78 8.37 -26.22
N ALA A 320 7.53 8.39 -27.52
CA ALA A 320 8.38 7.75 -28.53
C ALA A 320 9.83 8.28 -28.50
N GLY A 321 10.80 7.37 -28.48
CA GLY A 321 12.23 7.70 -28.50
C GLY A 321 12.78 8.37 -27.24
N ARG A 322 11.98 8.49 -26.18
CA ARG A 322 12.38 9.10 -24.89
C ARG A 322 12.66 8.03 -23.83
N ARG A 323 13.43 8.42 -22.83
CA ARG A 323 13.65 7.57 -21.63
C ARG A 323 12.48 7.76 -20.67
N VAL A 324 11.54 6.84 -20.75
CA VAL A 324 10.29 6.86 -19.98
C VAL A 324 10.37 5.90 -18.80
N LEU A 325 10.08 6.38 -17.59
CA LEU A 325 9.74 5.53 -16.46
C LEU A 325 8.23 5.33 -16.45
N VAL A 326 7.77 4.10 -16.64
CA VAL A 326 6.36 3.74 -16.48
C VAL A 326 6.17 3.15 -15.09
N THR A 327 5.20 3.69 -14.33
CA THR A 327 4.82 3.14 -13.02
C THR A 327 3.35 2.75 -13.03
N VAL A 328 3.05 1.63 -12.39
CA VAL A 328 1.69 1.11 -12.22
C VAL A 328 1.41 0.97 -10.72
N SER A 329 0.44 1.70 -10.22
CA SER A 329 0.05 1.61 -8.82
C SER A 329 -0.60 0.24 -8.53
N HIS A 330 -0.30 -0.33 -7.37
CA HIS A 330 -0.98 -1.54 -6.88
C HIS A 330 -2.50 -1.40 -6.77
N SER A 331 -3.04 -0.18 -6.81
CA SER A 331 -4.49 0.04 -6.80
C SER A 331 -5.19 -0.56 -8.02
N LEU A 332 -4.54 -0.56 -9.19
CA LEU A 332 -5.11 -1.04 -10.44
C LEU A 332 -5.47 -2.54 -10.38
N GLN A 333 -4.69 -3.34 -9.65
CA GLN A 333 -4.97 -4.78 -9.52
C GLN A 333 -6.07 -5.10 -8.49
N ARG A 334 -6.58 -4.12 -7.73
CA ARG A 334 -7.54 -4.33 -6.63
C ARG A 334 -9.00 -4.17 -7.08
N ALA A 335 -9.27 -4.49 -8.31
CA ALA A 335 -10.58 -4.38 -8.95
C ALA A 335 -10.93 -5.68 -9.67
N GLU A 336 -12.14 -5.76 -10.22
CA GLU A 336 -12.51 -6.82 -11.14
C GLU A 336 -11.58 -6.76 -12.37
N HIS A 337 -11.08 -7.92 -12.81
CA HIS A 337 -10.07 -8.02 -13.88
C HIS A 337 -8.75 -7.25 -13.62
N GLY A 338 -8.44 -6.99 -12.36
CA GLY A 338 -7.21 -6.29 -11.95
C GLY A 338 -5.90 -6.99 -12.30
N GLU A 339 -5.96 -8.22 -12.82
CA GLU A 339 -4.82 -8.92 -13.40
C GLU A 339 -4.39 -8.37 -14.76
N GLN A 340 -5.22 -7.59 -15.44
CA GLN A 340 -4.94 -7.09 -16.79
C GLN A 340 -3.91 -5.95 -16.85
N PRO A 341 -3.96 -4.92 -15.97
CA PRO A 341 -2.94 -3.87 -15.99
C PRO A 341 -1.57 -4.38 -15.59
#